data_12fb37ff1e8d23865c3869c64c45ce6b
#
_entry.id   12fb37ff1e8d23865c3869c64c45ce6b
#
_cell.length_a   1.000
_cell.length_b   1.000
_cell.length_c   1.000
_cell.angle_alpha   90.00
_cell.angle_beta   90.00
_cell.angle_gamma   90.00
#
_symmetry.space_group_name_H-M   'P 1'
#
loop_
_entity.id
_entity.type
_entity.pdbx_description
1 polymer ?
#
loop_
_entity_poly.entity_id
_entity_poly.type
_entity_poly.pdbx_seq_one_letter_code
_entity_poly.pdbx_strand_id
1 'polypeptide(L)'
;MLDRAVGPDSLQSVGGFRFWFAGQRWEWSAGVAQMHGYPAAAMTPTTELLLDHKHPDDRDEVAGTLAKSVSEGEPFCSSHRIIDTAGRTRNVIVVADTMTDERGEVVGTCGYYVDVTGTLAEHRQEALDDTLPELFAARAVIEQAKGALMLVYGIDADQAFRVLTWRSQETNTKLRALAEQLVTEISAVRHATPTLRTAFDHLLLTVHERVASS
;
A
#
# COMPACT_ATOMS: atom_id res chain seq x y z
N MET A 1 -9.34 -3.04 -20.77
CA MET A 1 -10.00 -1.75 -20.94
C MET A 1 -9.97 -1.00 -19.61
N LEU A 2 -8.74 -0.59 -19.18
CA LEU A 2 -8.46 0.06 -17.88
C LEU A 2 -7.44 1.20 -18.07
N ASP A 3 -7.64 1.99 -19.14
CA ASP A 3 -6.66 3.00 -19.55
C ASP A 3 -7.28 4.42 -19.60
N ARG A 4 -8.17 4.73 -18.64
CA ARG A 4 -8.73 6.09 -18.57
C ARG A 4 -9.19 6.42 -17.16
N ALA A 5 -8.30 6.96 -16.34
CA ALA A 5 -8.64 7.91 -15.29
C ALA A 5 -7.39 8.47 -14.57
N VAL A 6 -6.53 9.21 -15.27
CA VAL A 6 -5.61 10.12 -14.59
C VAL A 6 -5.53 11.38 -15.42
N GLY A 7 -5.96 12.51 -14.84
CA GLY A 7 -5.84 13.83 -15.42
C GLY A 7 -4.35 14.25 -15.52
N PRO A 8 -4.00 15.27 -16.35
CA PRO A 8 -2.61 15.58 -16.71
C PRO A 8 -1.72 16.18 -15.60
N ASP A 9 -2.17 16.30 -14.35
CA ASP A 9 -1.45 17.02 -13.29
C ASP A 9 -1.13 16.22 -12.02
N SER A 10 -1.46 14.93 -11.92
CA SER A 10 -0.99 14.10 -10.80
C SER A 10 -0.04 13.02 -11.32
N LEU A 11 1.25 13.22 -11.10
CA LEU A 11 2.36 12.33 -11.50
C LEU A 11 2.43 11.02 -10.69
N GLN A 12 1.30 10.42 -10.36
CA GLN A 12 1.26 9.07 -9.83
C GLN A 12 1.11 8.10 -11.00
N SER A 13 2.20 7.48 -11.39
CA SER A 13 2.12 6.38 -12.35
C SER A 13 1.81 5.08 -11.62
N VAL A 14 0.84 4.34 -12.14
CA VAL A 14 0.50 3.00 -11.69
C VAL A 14 0.80 2.03 -12.80
N GLY A 15 1.39 0.89 -12.47
CA GLY A 15 1.66 -0.16 -13.45
C GLY A 15 1.43 -1.55 -12.89
N GLY A 16 0.77 -2.42 -13.67
CA GLY A 16 0.52 -3.80 -13.28
C GLY A 16 1.67 -4.73 -13.66
N PHE A 17 1.83 -5.81 -12.90
CA PHE A 17 2.78 -6.88 -13.22
C PHE A 17 2.15 -8.26 -12.98
N ARG A 18 2.76 -9.27 -13.59
CA ARG A 18 2.54 -10.69 -13.28
C ARG A 18 3.89 -11.38 -13.17
N PHE A 19 3.97 -12.30 -12.24
CA PHE A 19 5.15 -13.14 -12.02
C PHE A 19 4.73 -14.59 -11.84
N TRP A 20 5.12 -15.46 -12.76
CA TRP A 20 4.91 -16.91 -12.66
C TRP A 20 6.10 -17.56 -12.00
N PHE A 21 5.87 -18.40 -11.02
CA PHE A 21 6.91 -19.09 -10.26
C PHE A 21 7.63 -20.11 -11.17
N ALA A 22 6.88 -20.85 -11.99
CA ALA A 22 7.44 -21.73 -12.97
C ALA A 22 8.20 -20.94 -14.04
N GLY A 23 9.53 -21.17 -14.12
CA GLY A 23 10.41 -20.49 -15.05
C GLY A 23 10.70 -19.03 -14.71
N GLN A 24 10.26 -18.54 -13.55
CA GLN A 24 10.46 -17.15 -13.08
C GLN A 24 10.13 -16.10 -14.15
N ARG A 25 9.00 -16.27 -14.81
CA ARG A 25 8.57 -15.41 -15.93
C ARG A 25 7.86 -14.19 -15.41
N TRP A 26 8.32 -13.03 -15.87
CA TRP A 26 7.74 -11.73 -15.54
C TRP A 26 6.99 -11.14 -16.74
N GLU A 27 5.93 -10.42 -16.46
CA GLU A 27 5.27 -9.50 -17.39
C GLU A 27 5.06 -8.16 -16.70
N TRP A 28 5.45 -7.08 -17.36
CA TRP A 28 5.27 -5.72 -16.91
C TRP A 28 4.34 -4.97 -17.85
N SER A 29 3.43 -4.19 -17.31
CA SER A 29 2.70 -3.19 -18.08
C SER A 29 3.64 -2.06 -18.52
N ALA A 30 3.18 -1.25 -19.46
CA ALA A 30 3.88 -0.04 -19.88
C ALA A 30 4.23 0.88 -18.70
N GLY A 31 3.34 1.01 -17.71
CA GLY A 31 3.57 1.81 -16.51
C GLY A 31 4.75 1.32 -15.68
N VAL A 32 4.87 0.01 -15.41
CA VAL A 32 6.02 -0.53 -14.67
C VAL A 32 7.32 -0.34 -15.45
N ALA A 33 7.32 -0.60 -16.75
CA ALA A 33 8.49 -0.38 -17.60
C ALA A 33 8.95 1.09 -17.55
N GLN A 34 8.03 2.03 -17.66
CA GLN A 34 8.32 3.47 -17.60
C GLN A 34 8.84 3.91 -16.23
N MET A 35 8.33 3.36 -15.11
CA MET A 35 8.87 3.63 -13.77
C MET A 35 10.33 3.23 -13.66
N HIS A 36 10.72 2.13 -14.31
CA HIS A 36 12.11 1.65 -14.34
C HIS A 36 12.95 2.35 -15.43
N GLY A 37 12.33 3.24 -16.25
CA GLY A 37 13.02 4.01 -17.28
C GLY A 37 13.10 3.33 -18.65
N TYR A 38 12.33 2.28 -18.88
CA TYR A 38 12.28 1.58 -20.17
C TYR A 38 11.11 2.05 -21.04
N PRO A 39 11.29 2.10 -22.37
CA PRO A 39 10.17 2.27 -23.28
C PRO A 39 9.17 1.13 -23.14
N ALA A 40 7.87 1.43 -23.30
CA ALA A 40 6.83 0.41 -23.29
C ALA A 40 7.14 -0.69 -24.32
N ALA A 41 7.03 -1.97 -23.92
CA ALA A 41 7.29 -3.14 -24.75
C ALA A 41 8.74 -3.36 -25.24
N ALA A 42 9.75 -2.65 -24.73
CA ALA A 42 11.12 -2.75 -25.22
C ALA A 42 11.96 -3.84 -24.55
N MET A 43 11.42 -4.58 -23.55
CA MET A 43 12.23 -5.50 -22.76
C MET A 43 11.43 -6.69 -22.22
N THR A 44 12.13 -7.78 -21.97
CA THR A 44 11.64 -8.92 -21.19
C THR A 44 12.17 -8.80 -19.77
N PRO A 45 11.31 -8.55 -18.76
CA PRO A 45 11.77 -8.42 -17.38
C PRO A 45 12.26 -9.76 -16.83
N THR A 46 13.32 -9.71 -16.02
CA THR A 46 13.85 -10.84 -15.26
C THR A 46 13.93 -10.51 -13.78
N THR A 47 14.01 -11.52 -12.92
CA THR A 47 14.22 -11.30 -11.47
C THR A 47 15.51 -10.55 -11.19
N GLU A 48 16.60 -10.86 -11.91
CA GLU A 48 17.87 -10.18 -11.79
C GLU A 48 17.75 -8.69 -12.12
N LEU A 49 17.17 -8.39 -13.28
CA LEU A 49 16.94 -7.01 -13.70
C LEU A 49 16.08 -6.24 -12.69
N LEU A 50 15.01 -6.87 -12.18
CA LEU A 50 14.16 -6.26 -11.15
C LEU A 50 14.97 -5.91 -9.91
N LEU A 51 15.84 -6.79 -9.44
CA LEU A 51 16.67 -6.57 -8.26
C LEU A 51 17.78 -5.54 -8.51
N ASP A 52 18.31 -5.45 -9.72
CA ASP A 52 19.33 -4.46 -10.08
C ASP A 52 18.80 -3.02 -10.06
N HIS A 53 17.51 -2.85 -10.26
CA HIS A 53 16.85 -1.56 -10.12
C HIS A 53 16.51 -1.18 -8.67
N LYS A 54 16.71 -2.05 -7.69
CA LYS A 54 16.44 -1.70 -6.29
C LYS A 54 17.53 -0.80 -5.73
N HIS A 55 17.13 0.14 -4.87
CA HIS A 55 18.12 0.89 -4.11
C HIS A 55 18.98 -0.08 -3.30
N PRO A 56 20.31 0.13 -3.20
CA PRO A 56 21.20 -0.81 -2.50
C PRO A 56 20.74 -1.20 -1.10
N ASP A 57 20.25 -0.23 -0.31
CA ASP A 57 19.78 -0.48 1.05
C ASP A 57 18.50 -1.34 1.12
N ASP A 58 17.69 -1.35 0.04
CA ASP A 58 16.38 -1.99 0.03
C ASP A 58 16.42 -3.35 -0.70
N ARG A 59 17.53 -3.65 -1.39
CA ARG A 59 17.67 -4.81 -2.29
C ARG A 59 17.48 -6.15 -1.58
N ASP A 60 18.11 -6.31 -0.43
CA ASP A 60 18.09 -7.59 0.31
C ASP A 60 16.70 -7.86 0.90
N GLU A 61 16.02 -6.82 1.39
CA GLU A 61 14.65 -6.93 1.90
C GLU A 61 13.67 -7.32 0.79
N VAL A 62 13.78 -6.68 -0.37
CA VAL A 62 12.92 -6.99 -1.53
C VAL A 62 13.20 -8.40 -2.05
N ALA A 63 14.47 -8.82 -2.11
CA ALA A 63 14.84 -10.18 -2.51
C ALA A 63 14.26 -11.22 -1.54
N GLY A 64 14.32 -10.97 -0.24
CA GLY A 64 13.73 -11.81 0.80
C GLY A 64 12.21 -11.91 0.67
N THR A 65 11.54 -10.78 0.46
CA THR A 65 10.07 -10.73 0.25
C THR A 65 9.66 -11.54 -0.97
N LEU A 66 10.38 -11.41 -2.08
CA LEU A 66 10.11 -12.17 -3.30
C LEU A 66 10.35 -13.66 -3.10
N ALA A 67 11.45 -14.05 -2.45
CA ALA A 67 11.75 -15.45 -2.16
C ALA A 67 10.67 -16.08 -1.26
N LYS A 68 10.21 -15.35 -0.24
CA LYS A 68 9.12 -15.78 0.65
C LYS A 68 7.82 -15.95 -0.11
N SER A 69 7.44 -15.01 -0.97
CA SER A 69 6.24 -15.12 -1.80
C SER A 69 6.27 -16.36 -2.72
N VAL A 70 7.45 -16.71 -3.27
CA VAL A 70 7.62 -17.91 -4.09
C VAL A 70 7.48 -19.18 -3.26
N SER A 71 8.06 -19.23 -2.05
CA SER A 71 8.08 -20.42 -1.20
C SER A 71 6.77 -20.68 -0.47
N GLU A 72 6.07 -19.63 -0.07
CA GLU A 72 4.86 -19.72 0.76
C GLU A 72 3.57 -19.48 -0.04
N GLY A 73 3.69 -18.94 -1.26
CA GLY A 73 2.52 -18.62 -2.10
C GLY A 73 1.61 -17.58 -1.47
N GLU A 74 2.19 -16.63 -0.73
CA GLU A 74 1.42 -15.62 -0.01
C GLU A 74 1.41 -14.27 -0.74
N PRO A 75 0.30 -13.50 -0.62
CA PRO A 75 0.25 -12.12 -1.07
C PRO A 75 1.23 -11.26 -0.26
N PHE A 76 1.76 -10.21 -0.87
CA PHE A 76 2.66 -9.30 -0.18
C PHE A 76 2.40 -7.84 -0.53
N CYS A 77 2.84 -6.97 0.37
CA CYS A 77 2.95 -5.54 0.14
C CYS A 77 4.34 -5.09 0.57
N SER A 78 5.01 -4.32 -0.27
CA SER A 78 6.31 -3.73 0.06
C SER A 78 6.37 -2.26 -0.33
N SER A 79 7.12 -1.47 0.44
CA SER A 79 7.47 -0.08 0.11
C SER A 79 8.99 0.00 0.03
N HIS A 80 9.51 0.39 -1.13
CA HIS A 80 10.95 0.46 -1.33
C HIS A 80 11.30 1.48 -2.43
N ARG A 81 12.59 1.75 -2.56
CA ARG A 81 13.12 2.64 -3.59
C ARG A 81 13.60 1.84 -4.81
N ILE A 82 13.30 2.36 -5.98
CA ILE A 82 13.89 1.90 -7.23
C ILE A 82 14.76 3.00 -7.83
N ILE A 83 15.79 2.62 -8.60
CA ILE A 83 16.64 3.51 -9.37
C ILE A 83 16.35 3.23 -10.85
N ASP A 84 15.82 4.23 -11.56
CA ASP A 84 15.51 4.10 -12.98
C ASP A 84 16.79 4.10 -13.84
N THR A 85 16.65 3.81 -15.13
CA THR A 85 17.78 3.81 -16.10
C THR A 85 18.50 5.16 -16.23
N ALA A 86 17.89 6.25 -15.79
CA ALA A 86 18.49 7.58 -15.76
C ALA A 86 19.16 7.91 -14.41
N GLY A 87 19.22 6.95 -13.48
CA GLY A 87 19.79 7.11 -12.13
C GLY A 87 18.90 7.87 -11.16
N ARG A 88 17.63 8.10 -11.47
CA ARG A 88 16.69 8.79 -10.58
C ARG A 88 16.08 7.80 -9.59
N THR A 89 16.09 8.16 -8.32
CA THR A 89 15.44 7.38 -7.28
C THR A 89 13.93 7.67 -7.25
N ARG A 90 13.12 6.60 -7.26
CA ARG A 90 11.66 6.64 -7.10
C ARG A 90 11.25 5.84 -5.89
N ASN A 91 10.29 6.35 -5.14
CA ASN A 91 9.65 5.61 -4.05
C ASN A 91 8.43 4.91 -4.61
N VAL A 92 8.36 3.59 -4.42
CA VAL A 92 7.26 2.78 -4.93
C VAL A 92 6.62 1.95 -3.83
N ILE A 93 5.31 1.78 -3.93
CA ILE A 93 4.58 0.77 -3.19
C ILE A 93 4.22 -0.34 -4.17
N VAL A 94 4.48 -1.58 -3.77
CA VAL A 94 4.11 -2.78 -4.54
C VAL A 94 3.10 -3.57 -3.73
N VAL A 95 1.95 -3.82 -4.35
CA VAL A 95 0.90 -4.68 -3.79
C VAL A 95 0.76 -5.87 -4.71
N ALA A 96 0.87 -7.07 -4.17
CA ALA A 96 0.76 -8.31 -4.93
C ALA A 96 -0.22 -9.27 -4.25
N ASP A 97 -1.02 -9.91 -5.09
CA ASP A 97 -1.88 -11.01 -4.71
C ASP A 97 -1.46 -12.28 -5.44
N THR A 98 -1.94 -13.42 -4.99
CA THR A 98 -1.64 -14.71 -5.60
C THR A 98 -2.44 -14.91 -6.90
N MET A 99 -1.83 -15.60 -7.86
CA MET A 99 -2.51 -16.14 -9.03
C MET A 99 -2.67 -17.64 -8.88
N THR A 100 -3.86 -18.15 -9.12
CA THR A 100 -4.16 -19.57 -9.09
C THR A 100 -4.47 -20.09 -10.50
N ASP A 101 -4.18 -21.38 -10.74
CA ASP A 101 -4.61 -22.10 -11.93
C ASP A 101 -6.07 -22.60 -11.82
N GLU A 102 -6.54 -23.33 -12.84
CA GLU A 102 -7.90 -23.90 -12.88
C GLU A 102 -8.15 -24.96 -11.77
N ARG A 103 -7.10 -25.45 -11.12
CA ARG A 103 -7.16 -26.41 -10.02
C ARG A 103 -7.09 -25.76 -8.65
N GLY A 104 -6.94 -24.42 -8.61
CA GLY A 104 -6.81 -23.66 -7.37
C GLY A 104 -5.39 -23.64 -6.79
N GLU A 105 -4.39 -24.19 -7.50
CA GLU A 105 -2.99 -24.15 -7.06
C GLU A 105 -2.37 -22.79 -7.35
N VAL A 106 -1.59 -22.27 -6.40
CA VAL A 106 -0.90 -20.99 -6.56
C VAL A 106 0.25 -21.16 -7.57
N VAL A 107 0.16 -20.44 -8.69
CA VAL A 107 1.13 -20.51 -9.78
C VAL A 107 1.99 -19.27 -9.93
N GLY A 108 1.70 -18.20 -9.18
CA GLY A 108 2.43 -16.95 -9.25
C GLY A 108 1.79 -15.84 -8.46
N THR A 109 2.25 -14.62 -8.70
CA THR A 109 1.67 -13.40 -8.13
C THR A 109 1.37 -12.39 -9.23
N CYS A 110 0.34 -11.58 -9.00
CA CYS A 110 0.03 -10.41 -9.82
C CYS A 110 -0.24 -9.20 -8.92
N GLY A 111 -0.01 -8.02 -9.43
CA GLY A 111 -0.18 -6.84 -8.62
C GLY A 111 0.16 -5.55 -9.32
N TYR A 112 0.39 -4.52 -8.51
CA TYR A 112 0.60 -3.16 -9.00
C TYR A 112 1.79 -2.50 -8.32
N TYR A 113 2.54 -1.75 -9.11
CA TYR A 113 3.48 -0.73 -8.66
C TYR A 113 2.75 0.61 -8.64
N VAL A 114 2.93 1.35 -7.57
CA VAL A 114 2.45 2.74 -7.43
C VAL A 114 3.65 3.61 -7.14
N ASP A 115 3.96 4.55 -8.05
CA ASP A 115 4.99 5.56 -7.82
C ASP A 115 4.44 6.64 -6.87
N VAL A 116 5.00 6.71 -5.68
CA VAL A 116 4.61 7.68 -4.63
C VAL A 116 5.66 8.77 -4.44
N THR A 117 6.58 8.94 -5.39
CA THR A 117 7.69 9.90 -5.30
C THR A 117 7.18 11.34 -5.19
N GLY A 118 6.20 11.71 -6.01
CA GLY A 118 5.55 13.03 -5.98
C GLY A 118 4.82 13.28 -4.68
N THR A 119 4.01 12.32 -4.26
CA THR A 119 3.21 12.42 -3.03
C THR A 119 4.08 12.59 -1.78
N LEU A 120 5.21 11.90 -1.70
CA LEU A 120 6.14 12.07 -0.59
C LEU A 120 6.81 13.46 -0.58
N ALA A 121 7.07 14.03 -1.76
CA ALA A 121 7.62 15.38 -1.88
C ALA A 121 6.56 16.43 -1.50
N GLU A 122 5.32 16.27 -1.95
CA GLU A 122 4.19 17.14 -1.61
C GLU A 122 3.87 17.11 -0.11
N HIS A 123 3.80 15.92 0.51
CA HIS A 123 3.59 15.80 1.95
C HIS A 123 4.75 16.36 2.78
N ARG A 124 5.99 16.28 2.28
CA ARG A 124 7.12 16.93 2.95
C ARG A 124 7.01 18.45 2.87
N GLN A 125 6.53 19.00 1.78
CA GLN A 125 6.31 20.43 1.61
C GLN A 125 5.10 20.90 2.44
N GLU A 126 3.98 20.17 2.40
CA GLU A 126 2.79 20.46 3.24
C GLU A 126 3.11 20.37 4.74
N ALA A 127 3.97 19.40 5.15
CA ALA A 127 4.41 19.27 6.55
C ALA A 127 5.32 20.43 7.02
N LEU A 128 5.97 21.15 6.10
CA LEU A 128 6.77 22.34 6.41
C LEU A 128 5.91 23.61 6.47
N ASP A 129 4.77 23.62 5.80
CA ASP A 129 3.88 24.78 5.69
C ASP A 129 2.74 24.76 6.74
N ASP A 130 2.40 23.59 7.32
CA ASP A 130 1.36 23.46 8.36
C ASP A 130 1.94 23.74 9.75
N THR A 131 1.27 24.63 10.50
CA THR A 131 1.58 24.87 11.91
C THR A 131 1.37 23.59 12.74
N LEU A 132 2.24 23.35 13.71
CA LEU A 132 2.24 22.17 14.60
C LEU A 132 0.84 21.72 15.09
N PRO A 133 -0.09 22.59 15.47
CA PRO A 133 -1.44 22.19 15.88
C PRO A 133 -2.25 21.51 14.78
N GLU A 134 -2.10 21.93 13.52
CA GLU A 134 -2.81 21.35 12.37
C GLU A 134 -2.26 19.97 12.01
N LEU A 135 -0.95 19.78 12.17
CA LEU A 135 -0.31 18.48 12.01
C LEU A 135 -0.79 17.46 13.04
N PHE A 136 -0.92 17.88 14.30
CA PHE A 136 -1.46 17.02 15.35
C PHE A 136 -2.93 16.66 15.11
N ALA A 137 -3.75 17.63 14.67
CA ALA A 137 -5.15 17.39 14.34
C ALA A 137 -5.31 16.45 13.14
N ALA A 138 -4.52 16.66 12.08
CA ALA A 138 -4.51 15.77 10.90
C ALA A 138 -4.12 14.35 11.27
N ARG A 139 -3.09 14.18 12.09
CA ARG A 139 -2.64 12.86 12.57
C ARG A 139 -3.73 12.20 13.42
N ALA A 140 -4.37 12.95 14.33
CA ALA A 140 -5.40 12.41 15.21
C ALA A 140 -6.58 11.81 14.43
N VAL A 141 -7.08 12.49 13.40
CA VAL A 141 -8.23 12.02 12.61
C VAL A 141 -7.87 10.80 11.76
N ILE A 142 -6.65 10.72 11.23
CA ILE A 142 -6.17 9.54 10.50
C ILE A 142 -6.07 8.35 11.46
N GLU A 143 -5.54 8.54 12.67
CA GLU A 143 -5.48 7.46 13.67
C GLU A 143 -6.89 7.00 14.11
N GLN A 144 -7.86 7.90 14.22
CA GLN A 144 -9.26 7.53 14.48
C GLN A 144 -9.85 6.69 13.34
N ALA A 145 -9.64 7.09 12.10
CA ALA A 145 -10.09 6.35 10.92
C ALA A 145 -9.43 4.96 10.84
N LYS A 146 -8.13 4.85 11.13
CA LYS A 146 -7.42 3.57 11.25
C LYS A 146 -8.05 2.70 12.32
N GLY A 147 -8.29 3.21 13.52
CA GLY A 147 -8.94 2.48 14.61
C GLY A 147 -10.30 1.92 14.22
N ALA A 148 -11.10 2.68 13.48
CA ALA A 148 -12.38 2.23 12.97
C ALA A 148 -12.23 1.06 11.98
N LEU A 149 -11.30 1.14 11.03
CA LEU A 149 -11.03 0.07 10.08
C LEU A 149 -10.49 -1.19 10.77
N MET A 150 -9.59 -1.03 11.73
CA MET A 150 -9.07 -2.15 12.53
C MET A 150 -10.19 -2.89 13.25
N LEU A 151 -11.13 -2.15 13.87
CA LEU A 151 -12.26 -2.75 14.59
C LEU A 151 -13.24 -3.48 13.65
N VAL A 152 -13.55 -2.87 12.50
CA VAL A 152 -14.57 -3.40 11.57
C VAL A 152 -14.04 -4.59 10.78
N TYR A 153 -12.78 -4.53 10.33
CA TYR A 153 -12.19 -5.54 9.43
C TYR A 153 -11.24 -6.52 10.11
N GLY A 154 -10.91 -6.30 11.39
CA GLY A 154 -9.98 -7.17 12.13
C GLY A 154 -8.53 -7.09 11.61
N ILE A 155 -8.16 -5.95 11.01
CA ILE A 155 -6.84 -5.72 10.42
C ILE A 155 -5.94 -4.91 11.37
N ASP A 156 -4.62 -4.96 11.14
CA ASP A 156 -3.66 -4.17 11.91
C ASP A 156 -3.60 -2.68 11.48
N ALA A 157 -2.85 -1.87 12.24
CA ALA A 157 -2.76 -0.42 12.02
C ALA A 157 -2.12 -0.07 10.67
N ASP A 158 -1.14 -0.87 10.23
CA ASP A 158 -0.45 -0.65 8.96
C ASP A 158 -1.33 -1.04 7.78
N GLN A 159 -2.09 -2.13 7.92
CA GLN A 159 -3.09 -2.54 6.94
C GLN A 159 -4.19 -1.48 6.82
N ALA A 160 -4.69 -0.97 7.93
CA ALA A 160 -5.70 0.09 7.96
C ALA A 160 -5.18 1.38 7.27
N PHE A 161 -3.94 1.75 7.53
CA PHE A 161 -3.32 2.90 6.86
C PHE A 161 -3.19 2.70 5.34
N ARG A 162 -2.79 1.49 4.90
CA ARG A 162 -2.73 1.15 3.48
C ARG A 162 -4.09 1.25 2.79
N VAL A 163 -5.16 0.79 3.45
CA VAL A 163 -6.53 0.90 2.92
C VAL A 163 -6.92 2.37 2.73
N LEU A 164 -6.66 3.22 3.73
CA LEU A 164 -6.95 4.66 3.63
C LEU A 164 -6.13 5.32 2.50
N THR A 165 -4.85 5.01 2.43
CA THR A 165 -3.94 5.57 1.42
C THR A 165 -4.35 5.13 0.01
N TRP A 166 -4.64 3.83 -0.18
CA TRP A 166 -5.15 3.33 -1.44
C TRP A 166 -6.44 4.06 -1.87
N ARG A 167 -7.40 4.22 -0.96
CA ARG A 167 -8.66 4.88 -1.28
C ARG A 167 -8.49 6.36 -1.58
N SER A 168 -7.63 7.05 -0.83
CA SER A 168 -7.24 8.43 -1.07
C SER A 168 -6.70 8.62 -2.49
N GLN A 169 -5.81 7.74 -2.91
CA GLN A 169 -5.19 7.77 -4.24
C GLN A 169 -6.21 7.42 -5.35
N GLU A 170 -7.01 6.36 -5.17
CA GLU A 170 -8.00 5.96 -6.17
C GLU A 170 -9.03 7.06 -6.45
N THR A 171 -9.41 7.82 -5.42
CA THR A 171 -10.41 8.88 -5.51
C THR A 171 -9.83 10.27 -5.74
N ASN A 172 -8.50 10.40 -5.77
CA ASN A 172 -7.77 11.67 -5.81
C ASN A 172 -8.25 12.64 -4.71
N THR A 173 -8.50 12.08 -3.51
CA THR A 173 -8.98 12.84 -2.36
C THR A 173 -7.87 12.90 -1.32
N LYS A 174 -7.62 14.07 -0.70
CA LYS A 174 -6.62 14.20 0.37
C LYS A 174 -6.90 13.20 1.49
N LEU A 175 -5.87 12.45 1.92
CA LEU A 175 -5.98 11.41 2.95
C LEU A 175 -6.66 11.93 4.23
N ARG A 176 -6.31 13.15 4.66
CA ARG A 176 -6.94 13.83 5.79
C ARG A 176 -8.44 14.01 5.58
N ALA A 177 -8.84 14.58 4.45
CA ALA A 177 -10.25 14.83 4.14
C ALA A 177 -11.06 13.53 4.07
N LEU A 178 -10.47 12.47 3.50
CA LEU A 178 -11.06 11.14 3.48
C LEU A 178 -11.25 10.58 4.90
N ALA A 179 -10.24 10.73 5.75
CA ALA A 179 -10.30 10.29 7.13
C ALA A 179 -11.33 11.09 7.96
N GLU A 180 -11.39 12.42 7.80
CA GLU A 180 -12.37 13.30 8.44
C GLU A 180 -13.81 12.89 8.06
N GLN A 181 -14.05 12.66 6.77
CA GLN A 181 -15.36 12.25 6.29
C GLN A 181 -15.74 10.85 6.82
N LEU A 182 -14.82 9.90 6.80
CA LEU A 182 -15.03 8.55 7.32
C LEU A 182 -15.38 8.59 8.82
N VAL A 183 -14.64 9.34 9.64
CA VAL A 183 -14.89 9.48 11.08
C VAL A 183 -16.25 10.14 11.34
N THR A 184 -16.60 11.15 10.54
CA THR A 184 -17.90 11.84 10.65
C THR A 184 -19.06 10.89 10.33
N GLU A 185 -18.96 10.15 9.23
CA GLU A 185 -20.02 9.25 8.78
C GLU A 185 -20.14 8.00 9.66
N ILE A 186 -19.04 7.44 10.16
CA ILE A 186 -19.07 6.29 11.03
C ILE A 186 -19.78 6.56 12.34
N SER A 187 -19.77 7.83 12.78
CA SER A 187 -20.54 8.26 13.95
C SER A 187 -22.06 8.17 13.74
N ALA A 188 -22.50 8.20 12.48
CA ALA A 188 -23.89 8.01 12.07
C ALA A 188 -24.27 6.54 11.90
N VAL A 189 -23.29 5.63 11.73
CA VAL A 189 -23.51 4.17 11.66
C VAL A 189 -23.74 3.62 13.05
N ARG A 190 -24.98 3.79 13.55
CA ARG A 190 -25.37 3.56 14.94
C ARG A 190 -25.52 2.10 15.39
N HIS A 191 -25.14 1.10 14.59
CA HIS A 191 -25.46 -0.29 14.90
C HIS A 191 -24.25 -1.21 14.88
N ALA A 192 -23.33 -1.02 15.84
CA ALA A 192 -22.55 -2.17 16.28
C ALA A 192 -23.57 -3.24 16.79
N THR A 193 -23.45 -4.48 16.31
CA THR A 193 -24.31 -5.55 16.81
C THR A 193 -24.19 -5.62 18.34
N PRO A 194 -25.25 -5.95 19.07
CA PRO A 194 -25.20 -6.04 20.54
C PRO A 194 -24.02 -6.90 21.03
N THR A 195 -23.70 -7.98 20.32
CA THR A 195 -22.57 -8.88 20.60
C THR A 195 -21.21 -8.18 20.52
N LEU A 196 -20.98 -7.39 19.47
CA LEU A 196 -19.71 -6.63 19.31
C LEU A 196 -19.56 -5.60 20.42
N ARG A 197 -20.65 -4.90 20.73
CA ARG A 197 -20.66 -3.89 21.80
C ARG A 197 -20.34 -4.51 23.15
N THR A 198 -20.99 -5.62 23.52
CA THR A 198 -20.74 -6.33 24.78
C THR A 198 -19.29 -6.83 24.86
N ALA A 199 -18.75 -7.38 23.77
CA ALA A 199 -17.36 -7.84 23.73
C ALA A 199 -16.38 -6.67 23.90
N PHE A 200 -16.65 -5.53 23.28
CA PHE A 200 -15.83 -4.33 23.41
C PHE A 200 -15.92 -3.72 24.81
N ASP A 201 -17.12 -3.66 25.41
CA ASP A 201 -17.31 -3.15 26.78
C ASP A 201 -16.54 -4.02 27.78
N HIS A 202 -16.61 -5.35 27.65
CA HIS A 202 -15.82 -6.27 28.49
C HIS A 202 -14.32 -6.06 28.30
N LEU A 203 -13.84 -5.93 27.06
CA LEU A 203 -12.44 -5.66 26.76
C LEU A 203 -12.00 -4.34 27.40
N LEU A 204 -12.76 -3.27 27.22
CA LEU A 204 -12.45 -1.94 27.76
C LEU A 204 -12.34 -1.96 29.28
N LEU A 205 -13.28 -2.63 29.95
CA LEU A 205 -13.32 -2.71 31.41
C LEU A 205 -12.19 -3.55 32.01
N THR A 206 -11.63 -4.51 31.26
CA THR A 206 -10.63 -5.47 31.77
C THR A 206 -9.22 -5.28 31.19
N VAL A 207 -9.04 -4.41 30.20
CA VAL A 207 -7.74 -4.26 29.51
C VAL A 207 -6.62 -3.81 30.46
N HIS A 208 -6.94 -2.98 31.44
CA HIS A 208 -5.98 -2.47 32.44
C HIS A 208 -5.34 -3.59 33.26
N GLU A 209 -6.02 -4.70 33.47
CA GLU A 209 -5.51 -5.87 34.22
C GLU A 209 -4.39 -6.60 33.44
N ARG A 210 -4.30 -6.37 32.13
CA ARG A 210 -3.32 -7.00 31.23
C ARG A 210 -2.17 -6.08 30.83
N VAL A 211 -2.20 -4.83 31.30
CA VAL A 211 -1.07 -3.90 31.12
C VAL A 211 0.04 -4.36 32.08
N ALA A 212 1.15 -4.85 31.53
CA ALA A 212 2.31 -5.21 32.33
C ALA A 212 2.80 -3.95 33.06
N SER A 213 2.97 -4.08 34.38
CA SER A 213 3.60 -3.03 35.19
C SER A 213 5.04 -2.89 34.74
N SER A 214 5.37 -1.77 34.09
CA SER A 214 6.73 -1.42 33.66
C SER A 214 7.54 -0.94 34.85
#